data_0f6f9dc84e95f0a9a3c69e2936a9584e
#
_entry.id   0f6f9dc84e95f0a9a3c69e2936a9584e
#
_cell.length_a   1.000
_cell.length_b   1.000
_cell.length_c   1.000
_cell.angle_alpha   90.00
_cell.angle_beta   90.00
_cell.angle_gamma   90.00
#
_symmetry.space_group_name_H-M   'P 1'
#
loop_
_entity.id
_entity.type
_entity.pdbx_description
1 polymer ?
#
loop_
_entity_poly.entity_id
_entity_poly.type
_entity_poly.pdbx_seq_one_letter_code
_entity_poly.pdbx_strand_id
1 'polypeptide(L)'
;TLAVATGDRVKQGTVMATLDQVSLDEDVSAAQAALQGAQARGLFAAQSFERIAALVKRGVAATAQQEQAQAALDTAKAGIVAAEADLARAKDAASYSALTAPMDGVVTATLVDPGTVVSVGTPILTLASLTGREAVLDVPPETLSLMRLGDEFTVTSRGSAPIRGQLARIDPSAGTGTRS
;
A
#
# COMPACT_ATOMS: atom_id res chain seq x y z
N THR A 1 -13.88 10.26 -4.54
CA THR A 1 -14.45 11.20 -3.56
C THR A 1 -13.43 11.56 -2.49
N LEU A 2 -13.56 12.73 -1.84
CA LEU A 2 -12.75 13.15 -0.69
C LEU A 2 -13.62 13.05 0.56
N ALA A 3 -13.14 12.33 1.58
CA ALA A 3 -13.89 12.07 2.82
C ALA A 3 -13.49 13.00 3.97
N VAL A 4 -12.42 13.79 3.79
CA VAL A 4 -11.84 14.69 4.80
C VAL A 4 -11.60 16.07 4.22
N ALA A 5 -11.60 17.09 5.10
CA ALA A 5 -11.30 18.47 4.77
C ALA A 5 -10.03 18.96 5.48
N THR A 6 -9.48 20.08 5.01
CA THR A 6 -8.35 20.75 5.67
C THR A 6 -8.74 21.14 7.10
N GLY A 7 -7.93 20.77 8.08
CA GLY A 7 -8.17 20.96 9.50
C GLY A 7 -8.70 19.73 10.22
N ASP A 8 -9.17 18.71 9.51
CA ASP A 8 -9.70 17.49 10.11
C ASP A 8 -8.60 16.67 10.78
N ARG A 9 -8.91 16.10 11.95
CA ARG A 9 -8.07 15.13 12.65
C ARG A 9 -8.45 13.73 12.23
N VAL A 10 -7.46 12.96 11.80
CA VAL A 10 -7.63 11.58 11.36
C VAL A 10 -6.77 10.64 12.20
N LYS A 11 -7.27 9.44 12.42
CA LYS A 11 -6.51 8.34 13.03
C LYS A 11 -5.91 7.47 11.94
N GLN A 12 -4.83 6.77 12.27
CA GLN A 12 -4.25 5.76 11.40
C GLN A 12 -5.34 4.78 10.89
N GLY A 13 -5.33 4.51 9.59
CA GLY A 13 -6.32 3.65 8.93
C GLY A 13 -7.64 4.33 8.54
N THR A 14 -7.87 5.61 8.92
CA THR A 14 -9.05 6.35 8.46
C THR A 14 -8.99 6.58 6.95
N VAL A 15 -10.07 6.26 6.24
CA VAL A 15 -10.18 6.52 4.79
C VAL A 15 -10.31 8.02 4.56
N MET A 16 -9.37 8.61 3.85
CA MET A 16 -9.31 10.05 3.55
C MET A 16 -9.86 10.39 2.17
N ALA A 17 -9.64 9.50 1.20
CA ALA A 17 -10.16 9.67 -0.15
C ALA A 17 -10.47 8.29 -0.76
N THR A 18 -11.42 8.25 -1.68
CA THR A 18 -11.71 7.06 -2.50
C THR A 18 -11.66 7.42 -3.97
N LEU A 19 -10.98 6.59 -4.75
CA LEU A 19 -11.04 6.62 -6.22
C LEU A 19 -12.32 5.95 -6.70
N ASP A 20 -12.66 6.10 -7.98
CA ASP A 20 -13.76 5.36 -8.58
C ASP A 20 -13.41 3.86 -8.61
N GLN A 21 -14.27 3.05 -7.97
CA GLN A 21 -14.01 1.64 -7.69
C GLN A 21 -14.72 0.69 -8.66
N VAL A 22 -15.66 1.19 -9.46
CA VAL A 22 -16.56 0.31 -10.25
C VAL A 22 -15.77 -0.66 -11.13
N SER A 23 -14.76 -0.18 -11.87
CA SER A 23 -13.93 -1.05 -12.72
C SER A 23 -13.04 -2.01 -11.93
N LEU A 24 -12.54 -1.59 -10.77
CA LEU A 24 -11.65 -2.41 -9.94
C LEU A 24 -12.41 -3.55 -9.26
N ASP A 25 -13.64 -3.32 -8.83
CA ASP A 25 -14.51 -4.36 -8.26
C ASP A 25 -14.93 -5.38 -9.34
N GLU A 26 -15.17 -4.92 -10.56
CA GLU A 26 -15.42 -5.79 -11.72
C GLU A 26 -14.20 -6.65 -12.04
N ASP A 27 -13.00 -6.11 -12.02
CA ASP A 27 -11.74 -6.85 -12.24
C ASP A 27 -11.53 -7.92 -11.17
N VAL A 28 -11.78 -7.62 -9.89
CA VAL A 28 -11.73 -8.61 -8.80
C VAL A 28 -12.76 -9.72 -9.03
N SER A 29 -13.98 -9.38 -9.42
CA SER A 29 -15.04 -10.34 -9.68
C SER A 29 -14.68 -11.26 -10.87
N ALA A 30 -14.13 -10.70 -11.96
CA ALA A 30 -13.68 -11.43 -13.12
C ALA A 30 -12.53 -12.40 -12.78
N ALA A 31 -11.53 -11.92 -12.01
CA ALA A 31 -10.41 -12.76 -11.57
C ALA A 31 -10.88 -13.88 -10.62
N GLN A 32 -11.86 -13.60 -9.75
CA GLN A 32 -12.46 -14.61 -8.88
C GLN A 32 -13.19 -15.71 -9.69
N ALA A 33 -13.93 -15.34 -10.73
CA ALA A 33 -14.60 -16.28 -11.61
C ALA A 33 -13.58 -17.12 -12.41
N ALA A 34 -12.48 -16.50 -12.86
CA ALA A 34 -11.40 -17.20 -13.55
C ALA A 34 -10.73 -18.25 -12.64
N LEU A 35 -10.49 -17.93 -11.37
CA LEU A 35 -9.98 -18.86 -10.38
C LEU A 35 -10.92 -20.04 -10.16
N GLN A 36 -12.22 -19.81 -10.01
CA GLN A 36 -13.21 -20.88 -9.89
C GLN A 36 -13.20 -21.80 -11.12
N GLY A 37 -13.09 -21.22 -12.31
CA GLY A 37 -12.96 -22.00 -13.56
C GLY A 37 -11.67 -22.83 -13.61
N ALA A 38 -10.55 -22.29 -13.14
CA ALA A 38 -9.29 -23.03 -13.04
C ALA A 38 -9.38 -24.18 -12.02
N GLN A 39 -9.97 -23.96 -10.88
CA GLN A 39 -10.20 -24.98 -9.83
C GLN A 39 -11.10 -26.12 -10.36
N ALA A 40 -12.17 -25.81 -11.08
CA ALA A 40 -13.03 -26.81 -11.69
C ALA A 40 -12.26 -27.67 -12.69
N ARG A 41 -11.43 -27.08 -13.57
CA ARG A 41 -10.54 -27.80 -14.48
C ARG A 41 -9.54 -28.68 -13.74
N GLY A 42 -8.95 -28.18 -12.64
CA GLY A 42 -8.04 -28.93 -11.78
C GLY A 42 -8.69 -30.17 -11.17
N LEU A 43 -9.91 -30.01 -10.65
CA LEU A 43 -10.68 -31.11 -10.09
C LEU A 43 -10.99 -32.18 -11.15
N PHE A 44 -11.42 -31.77 -12.35
CA PHE A 44 -11.69 -32.69 -13.46
C PHE A 44 -10.42 -33.43 -13.88
N ALA A 45 -9.29 -32.74 -14.00
CA ALA A 45 -8.01 -33.36 -14.36
C ALA A 45 -7.55 -34.37 -13.29
N ALA A 46 -7.70 -34.06 -12.01
CA ALA A 46 -7.38 -34.96 -10.91
C ALA A 46 -8.23 -36.24 -10.95
N GLN A 47 -9.55 -36.10 -11.09
CA GLN A 47 -10.46 -37.26 -11.18
C GLN A 47 -10.17 -38.10 -12.42
N SER A 48 -9.79 -37.46 -13.56
CA SER A 48 -9.43 -38.17 -14.77
C SER A 48 -8.13 -38.96 -14.60
N PHE A 49 -7.11 -38.35 -13.97
CA PHE A 49 -5.86 -39.01 -13.64
C PHE A 49 -6.08 -40.24 -12.74
N GLU A 50 -6.84 -40.10 -11.66
CA GLU A 50 -7.14 -41.19 -10.72
C GLU A 50 -7.84 -42.37 -11.44
N ARG A 51 -8.80 -42.05 -12.28
CA ARG A 51 -9.52 -43.05 -13.06
C ARG A 51 -8.60 -43.82 -14.02
N ILE A 52 -7.74 -43.10 -14.76
CA ILE A 52 -6.79 -43.69 -15.69
C ILE A 52 -5.72 -44.50 -14.92
N ALA A 53 -5.19 -43.98 -13.84
CA ALA A 53 -4.22 -44.71 -13.01
C ALA A 53 -4.79 -46.02 -12.48
N ALA A 54 -6.07 -46.04 -12.08
CA ALA A 54 -6.75 -47.26 -11.66
C ALA A 54 -6.94 -48.28 -12.82
N LEU A 55 -7.14 -47.82 -14.06
CA LEU A 55 -7.23 -48.68 -15.26
C LEU A 55 -5.85 -49.27 -15.62
N VAL A 56 -4.79 -48.47 -15.57
CA VAL A 56 -3.41 -48.91 -15.81
C VAL A 56 -3.01 -49.98 -14.79
N LYS A 57 -3.31 -49.75 -13.49
CA LYS A 57 -3.04 -50.73 -12.42
C LYS A 57 -3.73 -52.09 -12.67
N ARG A 58 -4.86 -52.10 -13.35
CA ARG A 58 -5.60 -53.30 -13.73
C ARG A 58 -5.16 -53.90 -15.07
N GLY A 59 -4.18 -53.29 -15.76
CA GLY A 59 -3.70 -53.75 -17.06
C GLY A 59 -4.65 -53.44 -18.23
N VAL A 60 -5.63 -52.54 -18.02
CA VAL A 60 -6.66 -52.20 -19.03
C VAL A 60 -6.30 -50.99 -19.88
N ALA A 61 -5.42 -50.10 -19.35
CA ALA A 61 -4.95 -48.92 -20.06
C ALA A 61 -3.42 -48.88 -20.17
N ALA A 62 -2.89 -48.16 -21.18
CA ALA A 62 -1.45 -48.01 -21.38
C ALA A 62 -0.84 -46.97 -20.43
N THR A 63 0.42 -47.16 -20.03
CA THR A 63 1.19 -46.21 -19.21
C THR A 63 1.26 -44.82 -19.85
N ALA A 64 1.37 -44.75 -21.18
CA ALA A 64 1.35 -43.47 -21.92
C ALA A 64 0.08 -42.64 -21.67
N GLN A 65 -1.07 -43.30 -21.46
CA GLN A 65 -2.31 -42.57 -21.11
C GLN A 65 -2.27 -42.00 -19.68
N GLN A 66 -1.61 -42.68 -18.75
CA GLN A 66 -1.40 -42.18 -17.40
C GLN A 66 -0.45 -40.97 -17.40
N GLU A 67 0.64 -41.03 -18.16
CA GLU A 67 1.59 -39.92 -18.33
C GLU A 67 0.90 -38.68 -18.91
N GLN A 68 0.05 -38.88 -19.94
CA GLN A 68 -0.73 -37.80 -20.52
C GLN A 68 -1.72 -37.19 -19.52
N ALA A 69 -2.39 -38.01 -18.73
CA ALA A 69 -3.32 -37.54 -17.71
C ALA A 69 -2.58 -36.80 -16.56
N GLN A 70 -1.37 -37.26 -16.23
CA GLN A 70 -0.51 -36.57 -15.26
C GLN A 70 -0.10 -35.17 -15.78
N ALA A 71 0.36 -35.10 -17.04
CA ALA A 71 0.71 -33.81 -17.65
C ALA A 71 -0.48 -32.84 -17.71
N ALA A 72 -1.68 -33.34 -17.96
CA ALA A 72 -2.91 -32.55 -17.95
C ALA A 72 -3.23 -32.03 -16.52
N LEU A 73 -3.04 -32.89 -15.51
CA LEU A 73 -3.23 -32.52 -14.11
C LEU A 73 -2.21 -31.41 -13.69
N ASP A 74 -0.95 -31.59 -14.07
CA ASP A 74 0.11 -30.61 -13.70
C ASP A 74 -0.13 -29.29 -14.44
N THR A 75 -0.59 -29.32 -15.69
CA THR A 75 -1.00 -28.11 -16.42
C THR A 75 -2.18 -27.40 -15.74
N ALA A 76 -3.17 -28.16 -15.28
CA ALA A 76 -4.33 -27.60 -14.59
C ALA A 76 -3.96 -26.99 -13.23
N LYS A 77 -3.04 -27.64 -12.50
CA LYS A 77 -2.49 -27.08 -11.22
C LYS A 77 -1.74 -25.78 -11.47
N ALA A 78 -0.90 -25.71 -12.50
CA ALA A 78 -0.22 -24.48 -12.89
C ALA A 78 -1.22 -23.36 -13.24
N GLY A 79 -2.32 -23.71 -13.90
CA GLY A 79 -3.41 -22.78 -14.20
C GLY A 79 -4.11 -22.23 -12.96
N ILE A 80 -4.26 -23.02 -11.90
CA ILE A 80 -4.80 -22.54 -10.61
C ILE A 80 -3.87 -21.51 -9.99
N VAL A 81 -2.57 -21.80 -9.91
CA VAL A 81 -1.56 -20.88 -9.36
C VAL A 81 -1.53 -19.55 -10.12
N ALA A 82 -1.64 -19.61 -11.46
CA ALA A 82 -1.71 -18.40 -12.28
C ALA A 82 -2.97 -17.58 -11.96
N ALA A 83 -4.14 -18.20 -11.86
CA ALA A 83 -5.39 -17.53 -11.56
C ALA A 83 -5.42 -16.97 -10.12
N GLU A 84 -4.78 -17.64 -9.16
CA GLU A 84 -4.60 -17.11 -7.80
C GLU A 84 -3.74 -15.84 -7.78
N ALA A 85 -2.65 -15.82 -8.55
CA ALA A 85 -1.80 -14.63 -8.69
C ALA A 85 -2.54 -13.47 -9.38
N ASP A 86 -3.39 -13.76 -10.37
CA ASP A 86 -4.22 -12.75 -11.03
C ASP A 86 -5.25 -12.15 -10.08
N LEU A 87 -5.91 -12.98 -9.26
CA LEU A 87 -6.84 -12.52 -8.24
C LEU A 87 -6.14 -11.69 -7.17
N ALA A 88 -4.94 -12.09 -6.73
CA ALA A 88 -4.16 -11.31 -5.79
C ALA A 88 -3.83 -9.91 -6.36
N ARG A 89 -3.38 -9.83 -7.62
CA ARG A 89 -3.10 -8.55 -8.30
C ARG A 89 -4.34 -7.66 -8.41
N ALA A 90 -5.50 -8.24 -8.75
CA ALA A 90 -6.75 -7.49 -8.84
C ALA A 90 -7.18 -6.94 -7.47
N LYS A 91 -7.06 -7.74 -6.40
CA LYS A 91 -7.34 -7.32 -5.02
C LYS A 91 -6.38 -6.23 -4.55
N ASP A 92 -5.10 -6.34 -4.85
CA ASP A 92 -4.11 -5.33 -4.51
C ASP A 92 -4.44 -4.01 -5.23
N ALA A 93 -4.75 -4.05 -6.52
CA ALA A 93 -5.18 -2.87 -7.28
C ALA A 93 -6.44 -2.23 -6.66
N ALA A 94 -7.44 -3.01 -6.28
CA ALA A 94 -8.64 -2.53 -5.62
C ALA A 94 -8.34 -1.90 -4.24
N SER A 95 -7.35 -2.42 -3.50
CA SER A 95 -6.96 -1.87 -2.20
C SER A 95 -6.40 -0.45 -2.29
N TYR A 96 -5.75 -0.09 -3.40
CA TYR A 96 -5.23 1.25 -3.64
C TYR A 96 -6.30 2.28 -3.99
N SER A 97 -7.53 1.86 -4.20
CA SER A 97 -8.65 2.76 -4.45
C SER A 97 -9.08 3.56 -3.21
N ALA A 98 -8.74 3.09 -2.01
CA ALA A 98 -8.97 3.79 -0.76
C ALA A 98 -7.66 4.33 -0.21
N LEU A 99 -7.51 5.66 -0.20
CA LEU A 99 -6.38 6.33 0.43
C LEU A 99 -6.62 6.43 1.94
N THR A 100 -5.86 5.67 2.71
CA THR A 100 -5.96 5.66 4.19
C THR A 100 -4.85 6.46 4.84
N ALA A 101 -5.13 7.01 6.03
CA ALA A 101 -4.14 7.74 6.83
C ALA A 101 -3.03 6.77 7.33
N PRO A 102 -1.75 7.01 7.03
CA PRO A 102 -0.65 6.16 7.47
C PRO A 102 -0.34 6.30 8.96
N MET A 103 -0.80 7.39 9.59
CA MET A 103 -0.57 7.73 11.00
C MET A 103 -1.65 8.67 11.52
N ASP A 104 -1.71 8.85 12.84
CA ASP A 104 -2.54 9.88 13.45
C ASP A 104 -2.04 11.27 13.06
N GLY A 105 -2.94 12.13 12.59
CA GLY A 105 -2.54 13.43 12.08
C GLY A 105 -3.68 14.42 11.88
N VAL A 106 -3.31 15.58 11.36
CA VAL A 106 -4.24 16.62 10.90
C VAL A 106 -4.01 16.86 9.41
N VAL A 107 -5.09 16.92 8.63
CA VAL A 107 -5.04 17.30 7.22
C VAL A 107 -4.68 18.78 7.11
N THR A 108 -3.51 19.10 6.57
CA THR A 108 -3.02 20.49 6.43
C THR A 108 -3.40 21.13 5.11
N ALA A 109 -3.53 20.33 4.07
CA ALA A 109 -3.96 20.79 2.75
C ALA A 109 -4.64 19.66 1.97
N THR A 110 -5.64 20.02 1.18
CA THR A 110 -6.22 19.20 0.10
C THR A 110 -5.77 19.81 -1.23
N LEU A 111 -5.13 19.02 -2.07
CA LEU A 111 -4.46 19.48 -3.30
C LEU A 111 -5.26 19.17 -4.56
N VAL A 112 -6.33 18.38 -4.43
CA VAL A 112 -7.16 17.92 -5.54
C VAL A 112 -8.63 18.02 -5.16
N ASP A 113 -9.45 18.49 -6.10
CA ASP A 113 -10.90 18.56 -5.92
C ASP A 113 -11.57 17.20 -6.19
N PRO A 114 -12.70 16.89 -5.50
CA PRO A 114 -13.50 15.71 -5.79
C PRO A 114 -13.94 15.67 -7.26
N GLY A 115 -13.82 14.51 -7.90
CA GLY A 115 -14.15 14.32 -9.31
C GLY A 115 -13.00 14.58 -10.29
N THR A 116 -11.85 15.03 -9.82
CA THR A 116 -10.65 15.19 -10.66
C THR A 116 -10.02 13.85 -10.99
N VAL A 117 -9.58 13.67 -12.23
CA VAL A 117 -8.78 12.52 -12.66
C VAL A 117 -7.35 12.70 -12.19
N VAL A 118 -6.83 11.73 -11.45
CA VAL A 118 -5.46 11.74 -10.92
C VAL A 118 -4.62 10.63 -11.53
N SER A 119 -3.33 10.88 -11.69
CA SER A 119 -2.34 9.90 -12.13
C SER A 119 -1.55 9.36 -10.94
N VAL A 120 -0.88 8.22 -11.14
CA VAL A 120 0.03 7.66 -10.12
C VAL A 120 1.10 8.70 -9.76
N GLY A 121 1.27 8.93 -8.45
CA GLY A 121 2.21 9.92 -7.92
C GLY A 121 1.64 11.33 -7.76
N THR A 122 0.38 11.59 -8.15
CA THR A 122 -0.26 12.90 -7.90
C THR A 122 -0.54 13.04 -6.39
N PRO A 123 -0.02 14.09 -5.73
CA PRO A 123 -0.32 14.34 -4.32
C PRO A 123 -1.78 14.79 -4.17
N ILE A 124 -2.54 14.11 -3.32
CA ILE A 124 -3.98 14.36 -3.10
C ILE A 124 -4.20 15.28 -1.90
N LEU A 125 -3.50 15.01 -0.81
CA LEU A 125 -3.58 15.77 0.43
C LEU A 125 -2.25 15.74 1.19
N THR A 126 -2.11 16.66 2.14
CA THR A 126 -0.97 16.69 3.06
C THR A 126 -1.46 16.42 4.48
N LEU A 127 -0.80 15.46 5.15
CA LEU A 127 -1.08 15.08 6.53
C LEU A 127 0.10 15.48 7.42
N ALA A 128 -0.15 16.24 8.48
CA ALA A 128 0.83 16.54 9.52
C ALA A 128 0.64 15.63 10.73
N SER A 129 1.72 15.03 11.21
CA SER A 129 1.70 14.22 12.45
C SER A 129 1.29 15.07 13.66
N LEU A 130 0.53 14.47 14.57
CA LEU A 130 0.24 15.06 15.88
C LEU A 130 1.36 14.79 16.88
N THR A 131 2.21 13.81 16.61
CA THR A 131 3.34 13.42 17.47
C THR A 131 4.66 13.85 16.83
N GLY A 132 5.51 14.47 17.63
CA GLY A 132 6.80 14.97 17.15
C GLY A 132 6.64 16.32 16.44
N ARG A 133 7.07 17.38 17.10
CA ARG A 133 7.19 18.72 16.52
C ARG A 133 8.66 19.06 16.44
N GLU A 134 9.10 19.51 15.29
CA GLU A 134 10.43 20.06 15.11
C GLU A 134 10.33 21.58 15.06
N ALA A 135 11.21 22.26 15.79
CA ALA A 135 11.44 23.68 15.63
C ALA A 135 12.69 23.84 14.76
N VAL A 136 12.56 24.48 13.62
CA VAL A 136 13.68 24.83 12.75
C VAL A 136 14.05 26.29 13.04
N LEU A 137 15.31 26.50 13.42
CA LEU A 137 15.83 27.81 13.79
C LEU A 137 17.09 28.11 13.00
N ASP A 138 17.20 29.31 12.47
CA ASP A 138 18.44 29.81 11.88
C ASP A 138 19.32 30.35 13.01
N VAL A 139 20.52 29.80 13.10
CA VAL A 139 21.46 30.12 14.18
C VAL A 139 22.76 30.69 13.57
N PRO A 140 23.31 31.80 14.11
CA PRO A 140 24.58 32.35 13.67
C PRO A 140 25.71 31.31 13.81
N PRO A 141 26.72 31.31 12.89
CA PRO A 141 27.81 30.34 12.90
C PRO A 141 28.61 30.32 14.21
N GLU A 142 28.73 31.45 14.86
CA GLU A 142 29.44 31.62 16.16
C GLU A 142 28.75 30.79 17.26
N THR A 143 27.40 30.81 17.29
CA THR A 143 26.61 30.05 18.26
C THR A 143 26.59 28.56 17.92
N LEU A 144 26.61 28.24 16.62
CA LEU A 144 26.57 26.85 16.13
C LEU A 144 27.79 26.05 16.61
N SER A 145 28.95 26.71 16.75
CA SER A 145 30.19 26.06 17.22
C SER A 145 30.11 25.56 18.67
N LEU A 146 29.18 26.07 19.45
CA LEU A 146 28.96 25.71 20.86
C LEU A 146 27.91 24.62 21.03
N MET A 147 27.14 24.31 19.97
CA MET A 147 26.03 23.36 20.01
C MET A 147 26.46 21.94 19.64
N ARG A 148 25.91 20.95 20.31
CA ARG A 148 26.12 19.54 20.03
C ARG A 148 24.78 18.83 19.87
N LEU A 149 24.76 17.80 19.01
CA LEU A 149 23.60 16.93 18.88
C LEU A 149 23.24 16.33 20.24
N GLY A 150 21.97 16.42 20.61
CA GLY A 150 21.45 15.98 21.91
C GLY A 150 21.40 17.06 22.98
N ASP A 151 21.92 18.28 22.75
CA ASP A 151 21.77 19.38 23.71
C ASP A 151 20.29 19.69 23.97
N GLU A 152 19.96 19.93 25.24
CA GLU A 152 18.60 20.25 25.65
C GLU A 152 18.30 21.74 25.48
N PHE A 153 17.15 22.04 24.92
CA PHE A 153 16.64 23.38 24.71
C PHE A 153 15.24 23.53 25.28
N THR A 154 14.95 24.74 25.76
CA THR A 154 13.59 25.11 26.15
C THR A 154 13.03 26.07 25.12
N VAL A 155 11.98 25.62 24.40
CA VAL A 155 11.25 26.46 23.47
C VAL A 155 10.12 27.16 24.20
N THR A 156 10.16 28.49 24.21
CA THR A 156 9.11 29.32 24.79
C THR A 156 8.37 30.08 23.69
N SER A 157 7.04 30.01 23.70
CA SER A 157 6.20 30.79 22.80
C SER A 157 5.23 31.65 23.65
N ARG A 158 4.88 32.82 23.12
CA ARG A 158 3.97 33.75 23.81
C ARG A 158 2.61 33.09 24.03
N GLY A 159 2.21 32.87 25.29
CA GLY A 159 0.93 32.25 25.63
C GLY A 159 0.93 30.72 25.74
N SER A 160 2.07 30.04 25.60
CA SER A 160 2.20 28.59 25.76
C SER A 160 3.17 28.25 26.90
N ALA A 161 2.95 27.09 27.54
CA ALA A 161 3.92 26.53 28.47
C ALA A 161 5.24 26.22 27.78
N PRO A 162 6.40 26.38 28.49
CA PRO A 162 7.69 26.02 27.93
C PRO A 162 7.74 24.55 27.55
N ILE A 163 8.27 24.24 26.36
CA ILE A 163 8.43 22.87 25.84
C ILE A 163 9.92 22.54 25.83
N ARG A 164 10.29 21.42 26.43
CA ARG A 164 11.67 20.90 26.35
C ARG A 164 11.85 20.18 25.03
N GLY A 165 12.94 20.46 24.35
CA GLY A 165 13.36 19.81 23.11
C GLY A 165 14.84 19.45 23.17
N GLN A 166 15.27 18.57 22.30
CA GLN A 166 16.67 18.22 22.12
C GLN A 166 17.10 18.56 20.69
N LEU A 167 18.35 18.97 20.52
CA LEU A 167 18.91 19.25 19.20
C LEU A 167 19.03 17.94 18.40
N ALA A 168 18.11 17.75 17.47
CA ALA A 168 18.02 16.51 16.67
C ALA A 168 18.95 16.55 15.46
N ARG A 169 19.14 17.71 14.85
CA ARG A 169 19.95 17.85 13.62
C ARG A 169 20.53 19.26 13.51
N ILE A 170 21.75 19.32 12.97
CA ILE A 170 22.38 20.55 12.51
C ILE A 170 22.51 20.44 11.00
N ASP A 171 21.89 21.38 10.28
CA ASP A 171 22.02 21.47 8.82
C ASP A 171 23.07 22.55 8.51
N PRO A 172 24.22 22.19 7.89
CA PRO A 172 25.29 23.16 7.59
C PRO A 172 24.96 24.03 6.36
N SER A 173 23.87 23.81 5.66
CA SER A 173 23.47 24.65 4.55
C SER A 173 22.88 25.96 5.06
N ALA A 174 23.63 27.05 4.92
CA ALA A 174 23.09 28.41 5.10
C ALA A 174 22.00 28.66 4.05
N GLY A 175 20.77 28.77 4.48
CA GLY A 175 19.66 29.19 3.62
C GLY A 175 20.01 30.54 2.99
N THR A 176 19.88 30.65 1.68
CA THR A 176 20.13 31.87 0.88
C THR A 176 19.07 32.96 1.10
N GLY A 177 18.53 33.08 2.28
CA GLY A 177 17.47 34.02 2.60
C GLY A 177 17.66 34.69 3.94
N THR A 178 18.54 35.61 4.03
CA THR A 178 18.41 36.91 4.73
C THR A 178 19.81 37.53 4.96
N ARG A 179 20.27 38.29 3.99
CA ARG A 179 21.17 39.41 4.30
C ARG A 179 20.28 40.63 4.42
N SER A 180 20.07 41.12 5.60
CA SER A 180 19.63 42.48 5.91
C SER A 180 20.45 42.98 7.06
#